data_f37ac6b8be526d65f89922a0bdf51816
#
_entry.id   f37ac6b8be526d65f89922a0bdf51816
#
_cell.length_a   1.000
_cell.length_b   1.000
_cell.length_c   1.000
_cell.angle_alpha   90.00
_cell.angle_beta   90.00
_cell.angle_gamma   90.00
#
_symmetry.space_group_name_H-M   'P 1'
#
loop_
_entity.id
_entity.type
_entity.pdbx_description
1 polymer ?
#
loop_
_entity_poly.entity_id
_entity_poly.type
_entity_poly.pdbx_seq_one_letter_code
_entity_poly.pdbx_strand_id
1 'polypeptide(L)'
;MRTKVLVLMFLLGFIIEYPIYSQEHNGRTYTVKGTYNLVEFIEMLKEKTDCKIAYKESDVKKGKKISIDYKNTPIDVILKNVLKKYGLTFIQQGDRIIIKQEYIHSEGGIRGAVKNKLSLKPLEYVNVILLDANNNQIDGTSTDSCGTFKFPNLKVGRYLIKASMLGYTSVLSDYIIVTSTKTSNLELFLEENSENIDEVTIIASTPRNYPQNIMSLTGGRILSIEETNRFAGNFDDPTRLASSFAGITSGSVNSNAMEIRGNSPQFAQWRMEGIETPNLSHYADMSGLGGGILTGLSLQTMANSDFYYGAYPAEYSNSLSGIFNMKMRNGNTTDFAHAVQLGIWGFDLSSEGPINKKSGSSYLFNYRYSYSGLADKISGSDEGLNYQDLAFKINLPTKKLGTFTFWGIGLLDKIIQRPEDDPKQWETSMERQEQKADFQKGAIGMAHTLSWNDNTYLRSNIGITFSGTKAENHIYDNELNRIPVAFATKHETNLQINTFINKRFNAFHTNRTGISYTXXXXXXXYSMI
;
A
#
# COMPACT_ATOMS: atom_id res chain seq x y z
N MET A 1 -21.43 8.91 31.09
CA MET A 1 -20.33 8.17 30.49
C MET A 1 -20.47 6.64 30.50
N ARG A 2 -21.04 6.00 31.54
CA ARG A 2 -21.14 4.51 31.62
C ARG A 2 -22.11 3.86 30.62
N THR A 3 -23.12 4.56 30.14
CA THR A 3 -24.15 3.96 29.25
C THR A 3 -23.74 3.98 27.77
N LYS A 4 -22.87 4.90 27.36
CA LYS A 4 -22.43 5.01 25.94
C LYS A 4 -21.30 4.04 25.60
N VAL A 5 -20.52 3.61 26.58
CA VAL A 5 -19.45 2.60 26.40
C VAL A 5 -20.05 1.19 26.19
N LEU A 6 -21.24 0.95 26.75
CA LEU A 6 -21.90 -0.35 26.62
C LEU A 6 -22.40 -0.64 25.19
N VAL A 7 -22.76 0.40 24.43
CA VAL A 7 -23.25 0.24 23.05
C VAL A 7 -22.09 -0.07 22.07
N LEU A 8 -20.89 0.47 22.35
CA LEU A 8 -19.71 0.19 21.53
C LEU A 8 -19.20 -1.25 21.78
N MET A 9 -19.32 -1.74 23.01
CA MET A 9 -18.96 -3.15 23.33
C MET A 9 -19.95 -4.16 22.76
N PHE A 10 -21.22 -3.76 22.53
CA PHE A 10 -22.21 -4.66 21.93
C PHE A 10 -22.02 -4.84 20.42
N LEU A 11 -21.39 -3.86 19.76
CA LEU A 11 -21.07 -3.96 18.32
C LEU A 11 -19.79 -4.77 18.04
N LEU A 12 -18.91 -4.89 19.03
CA LEU A 12 -17.68 -5.70 18.91
C LEU A 12 -17.87 -7.18 19.34
N GLY A 13 -19.02 -7.51 19.92
CA GLY A 13 -19.27 -8.84 20.48
C GLY A 13 -19.79 -9.90 19.51
N PHE A 14 -19.90 -9.61 18.21
CA PHE A 14 -20.50 -10.55 17.26
C PHE A 14 -19.53 -11.14 16.22
N ILE A 15 -18.26 -11.30 16.59
CA ILE A 15 -17.38 -12.19 15.81
C ILE A 15 -17.15 -13.44 16.67
N ILE A 16 -18.19 -14.24 16.79
CA ILE A 16 -18.01 -15.58 17.35
C ILE A 16 -17.64 -16.47 16.15
N GLU A 17 -16.37 -16.85 16.10
CA GLU A 17 -15.95 -17.92 15.21
C GLU A 17 -16.61 -19.22 15.67
N TYR A 18 -17.59 -19.67 14.91
CA TYR A 18 -18.12 -21.01 15.12
C TYR A 18 -17.13 -22.02 14.54
N PRO A 19 -16.69 -23.00 15.32
CA PRO A 19 -15.88 -24.07 14.76
C PRO A 19 -16.67 -24.79 13.67
N ILE A 20 -16.08 -24.95 12.52
CA ILE A 20 -16.67 -25.74 11.44
C ILE A 20 -16.54 -27.22 11.85
N TYR A 21 -17.58 -27.74 12.46
CA TYR A 21 -17.68 -29.18 12.67
C TYR A 21 -18.06 -29.83 11.33
N SER A 22 -17.15 -30.56 10.75
CA SER A 22 -17.49 -31.49 9.68
C SER A 22 -18.27 -32.63 10.34
N GLN A 23 -19.59 -32.64 10.21
CA GLN A 23 -20.37 -33.76 10.68
C GLN A 23 -20.45 -34.85 9.60
N GLU A 24 -20.32 -36.08 10.06
CA GLU A 24 -20.35 -37.30 9.27
C GLU A 24 -21.59 -37.39 8.36
N HIS A 25 -21.40 -37.92 7.18
CA HIS A 25 -22.46 -38.24 6.23
C HIS A 25 -23.48 -39.18 6.84
N ASN A 26 -24.74 -38.75 6.88
CA ASN A 26 -25.82 -39.69 6.91
C ASN A 26 -25.81 -40.45 5.56
N GLY A 27 -25.41 -41.68 5.57
CA GLY A 27 -25.11 -42.48 4.38
C GLY A 27 -26.31 -42.81 3.47
N ARG A 28 -27.33 -41.91 3.39
CA ARG A 28 -28.48 -42.08 2.48
C ARG A 28 -28.09 -41.65 1.07
N THR A 29 -28.30 -42.58 0.15
CA THR A 29 -28.08 -42.34 -1.28
C THR A 29 -29.40 -42.24 -2.01
N TYR A 30 -29.42 -41.47 -3.09
CA TYR A 30 -30.65 -41.22 -3.85
C TYR A 30 -30.43 -41.53 -5.33
N THR A 31 -31.50 -42.00 -5.98
CA THR A 31 -31.51 -42.18 -7.43
C THR A 31 -32.43 -41.14 -8.05
N VAL A 32 -31.85 -40.30 -8.89
CA VAL A 32 -32.54 -39.18 -9.54
C VAL A 32 -32.24 -39.18 -11.04
N LYS A 33 -33.27 -39.27 -11.86
CA LYS A 33 -33.15 -39.24 -13.32
C LYS A 33 -34.26 -38.36 -13.92
N GLY A 34 -33.89 -37.48 -14.83
CA GLY A 34 -34.83 -36.61 -15.51
C GLY A 34 -34.20 -35.34 -16.06
N THR A 35 -35.05 -34.49 -16.63
CA THR A 35 -34.63 -33.17 -17.14
C THR A 35 -35.41 -32.09 -16.40
N TYR A 36 -34.73 -31.26 -15.66
CA TYR A 36 -35.32 -30.29 -14.74
C TYR A 36 -34.76 -28.90 -14.95
N ASN A 37 -35.56 -27.87 -14.75
CA ASN A 37 -35.00 -26.57 -14.41
C ASN A 37 -34.65 -26.56 -12.91
N LEU A 38 -33.94 -25.52 -12.43
CA LEU A 38 -33.42 -25.52 -11.07
C LEU A 38 -34.53 -25.55 -10.00
N VAL A 39 -35.65 -24.87 -10.24
CA VAL A 39 -36.79 -24.85 -9.30
C VAL A 39 -37.44 -26.24 -9.26
N GLU A 40 -37.72 -26.82 -10.43
CA GLU A 40 -38.27 -28.18 -10.54
C GLU A 40 -37.37 -29.21 -9.83
N PHE A 41 -36.07 -29.04 -9.96
CA PHE A 41 -35.09 -29.92 -9.32
C PHE A 41 -35.13 -29.80 -7.80
N ILE A 42 -35.20 -28.58 -7.26
CA ILE A 42 -35.24 -28.34 -5.81
C ILE A 42 -36.54 -28.91 -5.23
N GLU A 43 -37.68 -28.68 -5.89
CA GLU A 43 -38.97 -29.21 -5.42
C GLU A 43 -38.98 -30.74 -5.46
N MET A 44 -38.47 -31.35 -6.52
CA MET A 44 -38.34 -32.82 -6.61
C MET A 44 -37.46 -33.36 -5.47
N LEU A 45 -36.37 -32.66 -5.11
CA LEU A 45 -35.51 -33.06 -3.99
C LEU A 45 -36.25 -32.94 -2.64
N LYS A 46 -37.05 -31.88 -2.44
CA LYS A 46 -37.88 -31.74 -1.23
C LYS A 46 -38.86 -32.91 -1.07
N GLU A 47 -39.44 -33.39 -2.19
CA GLU A 47 -40.37 -34.50 -2.16
C GLU A 47 -39.67 -35.86 -1.93
N LYS A 48 -38.46 -36.02 -2.45
CA LYS A 48 -37.73 -37.32 -2.37
C LYS A 48 -36.84 -37.45 -1.15
N THR A 49 -36.62 -36.36 -0.43
CA THR A 49 -35.71 -36.37 0.72
C THR A 49 -36.41 -35.73 1.92
N ASP A 50 -35.98 -36.08 3.11
CA ASP A 50 -36.47 -35.45 4.33
C ASP A 50 -35.81 -34.08 4.61
N CYS A 51 -35.06 -33.54 3.63
CA CYS A 51 -34.28 -32.32 3.80
C CYS A 51 -35.15 -31.06 3.62
N LYS A 52 -34.98 -30.12 4.54
CA LYS A 52 -35.62 -28.80 4.47
C LYS A 52 -34.72 -27.87 3.65
N ILE A 53 -35.09 -27.63 2.40
CA ILE A 53 -34.26 -26.83 1.47
C ILE A 53 -34.80 -25.40 1.41
N ALA A 54 -33.96 -24.45 1.82
CA ALA A 54 -34.23 -23.01 1.77
C ALA A 54 -33.38 -22.33 0.71
N TYR A 55 -33.95 -21.36 0.01
CA TYR A 55 -33.23 -20.55 -0.98
C TYR A 55 -33.92 -19.19 -1.13
N LYS A 56 -33.17 -18.21 -1.63
CA LYS A 56 -33.67 -16.89 -1.97
C LYS A 56 -34.16 -16.93 -3.42
N GLU A 57 -35.41 -16.54 -3.67
CA GLU A 57 -36.02 -16.60 -5.01
C GLU A 57 -35.21 -15.85 -6.08
N SER A 58 -34.62 -14.73 -5.71
CA SER A 58 -33.77 -13.96 -6.63
C SER A 58 -32.56 -14.75 -7.13
N ASP A 59 -32.04 -15.69 -6.34
CA ASP A 59 -30.83 -16.45 -6.65
C ASP A 59 -31.15 -17.66 -7.55
N VAL A 60 -32.36 -18.15 -7.50
CA VAL A 60 -32.83 -19.33 -8.25
C VAL A 60 -33.63 -18.88 -9.47
N LYS A 61 -32.97 -18.27 -10.42
CA LYS A 61 -33.65 -17.83 -11.66
C LYS A 61 -34.13 -19.04 -12.48
N LYS A 62 -35.26 -18.91 -13.15
CA LYS A 62 -35.74 -19.91 -14.10
C LYS A 62 -34.76 -20.02 -15.27
N GLY A 63 -33.80 -20.91 -15.13
CA GLY A 63 -32.74 -21.09 -16.10
C GLY A 63 -32.95 -22.27 -17.05
N LYS A 64 -31.91 -22.51 -17.86
CA LYS A 64 -31.88 -23.62 -18.81
C LYS A 64 -32.07 -24.96 -18.10
N LYS A 65 -32.90 -25.86 -18.68
CA LYS A 65 -33.08 -27.21 -18.16
C LYS A 65 -31.82 -28.04 -18.29
N ILE A 66 -31.53 -28.84 -17.26
CA ILE A 66 -30.38 -29.76 -17.27
C ILE A 66 -30.90 -31.20 -17.17
N SER A 67 -30.25 -32.11 -17.87
CA SER A 67 -30.50 -33.54 -17.76
C SER A 67 -29.56 -34.12 -16.72
N ILE A 68 -30.10 -34.90 -15.81
CA ILE A 68 -29.36 -35.55 -14.72
C ILE A 68 -29.70 -37.06 -14.67
N ASP A 69 -28.69 -37.85 -14.34
CA ASP A 69 -28.87 -39.30 -14.15
C ASP A 69 -27.88 -39.72 -13.04
N TYR A 70 -28.38 -39.78 -11.83
CA TYR A 70 -27.59 -40.19 -10.65
C TYR A 70 -28.22 -41.46 -10.08
N LYS A 71 -27.41 -42.49 -9.81
CA LYS A 71 -27.83 -43.74 -9.19
C LYS A 71 -27.08 -43.92 -7.88
N ASN A 72 -27.83 -44.18 -6.80
CA ASN A 72 -27.28 -44.44 -5.46
C ASN A 72 -26.20 -43.44 -5.07
N THR A 73 -26.47 -42.14 -5.27
CA THR A 73 -25.51 -41.06 -5.06
C THR A 73 -25.91 -40.23 -3.83
N PRO A 74 -24.97 -39.86 -2.95
CA PRO A 74 -25.27 -38.98 -1.80
C PRO A 74 -25.79 -37.62 -2.24
N ILE A 75 -26.68 -37.03 -1.43
CA ILE A 75 -27.39 -35.79 -1.78
C ILE A 75 -26.42 -34.61 -1.95
N ASP A 76 -25.37 -34.55 -1.14
CA ASP A 76 -24.36 -33.50 -1.21
C ASP A 76 -23.64 -33.51 -2.55
N VAL A 77 -23.33 -34.69 -3.07
CA VAL A 77 -22.65 -34.87 -4.39
C VAL A 77 -23.60 -34.42 -5.51
N ILE A 78 -24.90 -34.81 -5.43
CA ILE A 78 -25.91 -34.41 -6.41
C ILE A 78 -26.06 -32.90 -6.42
N LEU A 79 -26.22 -32.27 -5.23
CA LEU A 79 -26.38 -30.84 -5.08
C LEU A 79 -25.17 -30.09 -5.59
N LYS A 80 -23.96 -30.51 -5.19
CA LYS A 80 -22.71 -29.89 -5.60
C LYS A 80 -22.59 -29.83 -7.13
N ASN A 81 -22.87 -30.93 -7.81
CA ASN A 81 -22.73 -31.02 -9.26
C ASN A 81 -23.83 -30.25 -10.02
N VAL A 82 -25.05 -30.24 -9.50
CA VAL A 82 -26.18 -29.53 -10.14
C VAL A 82 -26.06 -28.02 -9.89
N LEU A 83 -25.86 -27.61 -8.64
CA LEU A 83 -25.85 -26.20 -8.26
C LEU A 83 -24.67 -25.45 -8.90
N LYS A 84 -23.51 -26.11 -9.05
CA LYS A 84 -22.35 -25.53 -9.71
C LYS A 84 -22.65 -25.06 -11.14
N LYS A 85 -23.52 -25.77 -11.87
CA LYS A 85 -23.93 -25.39 -13.24
C LYS A 85 -24.71 -24.06 -13.28
N TYR A 86 -25.24 -23.63 -12.14
CA TYR A 86 -26.01 -22.39 -12.00
C TYR A 86 -25.25 -21.31 -11.20
N GLY A 87 -23.99 -21.56 -10.84
CA GLY A 87 -23.19 -20.64 -10.02
C GLY A 87 -23.71 -20.57 -8.58
N LEU A 88 -24.24 -21.69 -8.07
CA LEU A 88 -24.78 -21.79 -6.73
C LEU A 88 -24.03 -22.82 -5.90
N THR A 89 -24.02 -22.63 -4.60
CA THR A 89 -23.49 -23.57 -3.62
C THR A 89 -24.51 -23.78 -2.50
N PHE A 90 -24.22 -24.65 -1.55
CA PHE A 90 -25.11 -24.89 -0.42
C PHE A 90 -24.35 -25.07 0.88
N ILE A 91 -25.05 -24.82 1.98
CA ILE A 91 -24.62 -25.15 3.33
C ILE A 91 -25.59 -26.18 3.87
N GLN A 92 -25.09 -27.27 4.41
CA GLN A 92 -25.91 -28.30 5.05
C GLN A 92 -25.64 -28.36 6.54
N GLN A 93 -26.68 -28.32 7.33
CA GLN A 93 -26.65 -28.48 8.79
C GLN A 93 -27.73 -29.48 9.18
N GLY A 94 -27.31 -30.73 9.32
CA GLY A 94 -28.26 -31.82 9.57
C GLY A 94 -29.20 -32.01 8.39
N ASP A 95 -30.52 -31.90 8.65
CA ASP A 95 -31.57 -31.99 7.64
C ASP A 95 -31.84 -30.69 6.88
N ARG A 96 -31.17 -29.58 7.26
CA ARG A 96 -31.40 -28.28 6.64
C ARG A 96 -30.31 -28.01 5.59
N ILE A 97 -30.76 -27.63 4.40
CA ILE A 97 -29.90 -27.26 3.27
C ILE A 97 -30.27 -25.83 2.86
N ILE A 98 -29.30 -24.93 2.86
CA ILE A 98 -29.50 -23.55 2.44
C ILE A 98 -28.71 -23.36 1.14
N ILE A 99 -29.41 -23.10 0.04
CA ILE A 99 -28.82 -22.81 -1.26
C ILE A 99 -28.55 -21.31 -1.34
N LYS A 100 -27.35 -20.95 -1.73
CA LYS A 100 -26.93 -19.55 -1.87
C LYS A 100 -26.08 -19.39 -3.14
N GLN A 101 -25.92 -18.16 -3.58
CA GLN A 101 -24.99 -17.90 -4.68
C GLN A 101 -23.60 -18.39 -4.28
N GLU A 102 -22.99 -19.12 -5.19
CA GLU A 102 -21.58 -19.40 -5.09
C GLU A 102 -20.88 -18.05 -5.35
N TYR A 103 -20.59 -17.33 -4.27
CA TYR A 103 -19.66 -16.20 -4.42
C TYR A 103 -18.36 -16.85 -4.90
N ILE A 104 -18.13 -16.75 -6.18
CA ILE A 104 -16.78 -16.92 -6.67
C ILE A 104 -16.01 -15.83 -5.94
N HIS A 105 -15.35 -16.17 -4.86
CA HIS A 105 -14.28 -15.33 -4.35
C HIS A 105 -13.45 -15.06 -5.59
N SER A 106 -13.49 -13.85 -6.07
CA SER A 106 -12.61 -13.47 -7.16
C SER A 106 -11.22 -13.80 -6.63
N GLU A 107 -10.71 -14.94 -7.05
CA GLU A 107 -9.37 -15.34 -6.70
C GLU A 107 -8.50 -14.17 -7.11
N GLY A 108 -7.65 -13.72 -6.21
CA GLY A 108 -6.74 -12.65 -6.49
C GLY A 108 -5.76 -13.05 -7.58
N GLY A 109 -4.87 -12.18 -7.92
CA GLY A 109 -3.84 -12.52 -8.89
C GLY A 109 -2.57 -11.74 -8.64
N ILE A 110 -1.53 -12.12 -9.34
CA ILE A 110 -0.29 -11.36 -9.40
C ILE A 110 -0.05 -11.01 -10.85
N ARG A 111 0.30 -9.78 -11.09
CA ARG A 111 0.79 -9.35 -12.40
C ARG A 111 2.02 -8.48 -12.20
N GLY A 112 2.82 -8.38 -13.23
CA GLY A 112 3.99 -7.53 -13.10
C GLY A 112 4.64 -7.22 -14.42
N ALA A 113 5.72 -6.47 -14.33
CA ALA A 113 6.58 -6.17 -15.46
C ALA A 113 8.02 -6.46 -15.08
N VAL A 114 8.77 -7.01 -16.01
CA VAL A 114 10.21 -7.23 -15.85
C VAL A 114 10.96 -6.28 -16.78
N LYS A 115 11.92 -5.55 -16.22
CA LYS A 115 12.70 -4.56 -16.94
C LYS A 115 14.19 -4.81 -16.72
N ASN A 116 14.99 -4.39 -17.68
CA ASN A 116 16.44 -4.30 -17.50
C ASN A 116 16.72 -3.24 -16.44
N LYS A 117 17.49 -3.59 -15.42
CA LYS A 117 17.80 -2.71 -14.27
C LYS A 117 18.54 -1.43 -14.70
N LEU A 118 19.32 -1.53 -15.77
CA LEU A 118 20.14 -0.43 -16.23
C LEU A 118 19.42 0.49 -17.22
N SER A 119 18.80 -0.11 -18.27
CA SER A 119 18.17 0.68 -19.34
C SER A 119 16.71 1.02 -19.06
N LEU A 120 16.11 0.36 -18.06
CA LEU A 120 14.69 0.45 -17.70
C LEU A 120 13.73 0.00 -18.82
N LYS A 121 14.27 -0.62 -19.87
CA LYS A 121 13.47 -1.19 -20.96
C LYS A 121 12.78 -2.47 -20.52
N PRO A 122 11.58 -2.75 -21.03
CA PRO A 122 10.93 -4.03 -20.78
C PRO A 122 11.74 -5.18 -21.37
N LEU A 123 11.74 -6.31 -20.67
CA LEU A 123 12.41 -7.54 -21.12
C LEU A 123 11.36 -8.56 -21.54
N GLU A 124 11.39 -8.94 -22.82
CA GLU A 124 10.54 -9.95 -23.40
C GLU A 124 11.13 -11.35 -23.16
N TYR A 125 10.28 -12.37 -23.04
CA TYR A 125 10.66 -13.79 -22.87
C TYR A 125 11.43 -14.10 -21.58
N VAL A 126 11.29 -13.29 -20.54
CA VAL A 126 11.83 -13.63 -19.23
C VAL A 126 11.01 -14.79 -18.67
N ASN A 127 11.67 -15.85 -18.22
CA ASN A 127 11.01 -16.95 -17.52
C ASN A 127 10.61 -16.49 -16.12
N VAL A 128 9.31 -16.53 -15.81
CA VAL A 128 8.74 -16.08 -14.53
C VAL A 128 8.07 -17.25 -13.84
N ILE A 129 8.56 -17.61 -12.67
CA ILE A 129 8.08 -18.76 -11.88
C ILE A 129 7.38 -18.22 -10.63
N LEU A 130 6.19 -18.74 -10.37
CA LEU A 130 5.43 -18.48 -9.16
C LEU A 130 5.75 -19.53 -8.11
N LEU A 131 6.14 -19.11 -6.91
CA LEU A 131 6.48 -19.97 -5.79
C LEU A 131 5.53 -19.72 -4.61
N ASP A 132 5.28 -20.78 -3.83
CA ASP A 132 4.55 -20.62 -2.55
C ASP A 132 5.49 -20.11 -1.43
N ALA A 133 4.95 -19.93 -0.24
CA ALA A 133 5.71 -19.45 0.92
C ALA A 133 6.83 -20.42 1.37
N ASN A 134 6.80 -21.67 0.88
CA ASN A 134 7.80 -22.70 1.18
C ASN A 134 8.80 -22.89 0.03
N ASN A 135 8.78 -21.99 -0.98
CA ASN A 135 9.62 -22.02 -2.18
C ASN A 135 9.28 -23.18 -3.15
N ASN A 136 8.11 -23.80 -3.04
CA ASN A 136 7.68 -24.81 -4.04
C ASN A 136 7.10 -24.09 -5.25
N GLN A 137 7.44 -24.56 -6.45
CA GLN A 137 6.90 -24.01 -7.69
C GLN A 137 5.40 -24.37 -7.82
N ILE A 138 4.59 -23.36 -8.06
CA ILE A 138 3.14 -23.49 -8.26
C ILE A 138 2.79 -23.37 -9.75
N ASP A 139 3.40 -22.39 -10.44
CA ASP A 139 3.06 -22.08 -11.82
C ASP A 139 4.25 -21.40 -12.50
N GLY A 140 4.17 -21.20 -13.81
CA GLY A 140 5.22 -20.52 -14.57
C GLY A 140 4.66 -19.89 -15.84
N THR A 141 5.25 -18.78 -16.23
CA THR A 141 4.89 -18.05 -17.45
C THR A 141 6.12 -17.33 -18.00
N SER A 142 5.97 -16.68 -19.14
CA SER A 142 7.03 -15.81 -19.67
C SER A 142 6.47 -14.40 -19.92
N THR A 143 7.36 -13.42 -19.93
CA THR A 143 6.96 -12.05 -20.24
C THR A 143 6.67 -11.86 -21.73
N ASP A 144 5.69 -10.99 -22.01
CA ASP A 144 5.33 -10.60 -23.39
C ASP A 144 6.27 -9.48 -23.91
N SER A 145 5.98 -8.97 -25.11
CA SER A 145 6.78 -7.91 -25.77
C SER A 145 6.80 -6.58 -25.01
N CYS A 146 5.90 -6.40 -24.05
CA CYS A 146 5.90 -5.24 -23.16
C CYS A 146 6.59 -5.56 -21.82
N GLY A 147 7.19 -6.74 -21.70
CA GLY A 147 7.84 -7.21 -20.47
C GLY A 147 6.84 -7.61 -19.39
N THR A 148 5.54 -7.78 -19.70
CA THR A 148 4.53 -8.04 -18.67
C THR A 148 4.22 -9.53 -18.51
N PHE A 149 3.82 -9.91 -17.30
CA PHE A 149 3.40 -11.27 -16.97
C PHE A 149 2.18 -11.23 -16.05
N LYS A 150 1.46 -12.36 -15.97
CA LYS A 150 0.25 -12.46 -15.14
C LYS A 150 0.05 -13.88 -14.62
N PHE A 151 -0.29 -14.00 -13.34
CA PHE A 151 -0.80 -15.22 -12.70
C PHE A 151 -2.20 -14.90 -12.16
N PRO A 152 -3.25 -15.26 -12.89
CA PRO A 152 -4.62 -15.03 -12.44
C PRO A 152 -5.08 -16.14 -11.48
N ASN A 153 -6.18 -15.90 -10.79
CA ASN A 153 -6.93 -16.92 -10.03
C ASN A 153 -6.08 -17.62 -8.95
N LEU A 154 -5.34 -16.81 -8.19
CA LEU A 154 -4.53 -17.31 -7.07
C LEU A 154 -5.34 -17.29 -5.79
N LYS A 155 -5.22 -18.32 -4.98
CA LYS A 155 -5.79 -18.35 -3.63
C LYS A 155 -5.17 -17.24 -2.78
N VAL A 156 -5.92 -16.78 -1.79
CA VAL A 156 -5.41 -15.83 -0.80
C VAL A 156 -4.19 -16.45 -0.11
N GLY A 157 -3.08 -15.71 -0.09
CA GLY A 157 -1.84 -16.27 0.45
C GLY A 157 -0.64 -15.40 0.15
N ARG A 158 0.53 -15.94 0.49
CA ARG A 158 1.83 -15.30 0.26
C ARG A 158 2.58 -16.08 -0.80
N TYR A 159 3.09 -15.35 -1.76
CA TYR A 159 3.78 -15.92 -2.92
C TYR A 159 5.10 -15.20 -3.17
N LEU A 160 5.98 -15.86 -3.91
CA LEU A 160 7.23 -15.26 -4.41
C LEU A 160 7.25 -15.41 -5.93
N ILE A 161 7.89 -14.47 -6.60
CA ILE A 161 8.12 -14.52 -8.04
C ILE A 161 9.63 -14.62 -8.28
N LYS A 162 10.04 -15.64 -9.01
CA LYS A 162 11.42 -15.76 -9.50
C LYS A 162 11.43 -15.43 -10.99
N ALA A 163 12.23 -14.45 -11.37
CA ALA A 163 12.42 -14.07 -12.77
C ALA A 163 13.85 -14.42 -13.21
N SER A 164 13.97 -15.08 -14.36
CA SER A 164 15.26 -15.49 -14.90
C SER A 164 15.30 -15.39 -16.43
N MET A 165 16.45 -15.02 -16.96
CA MET A 165 16.68 -14.88 -18.39
C MET A 165 18.16 -15.11 -18.69
N LEU A 166 18.46 -15.75 -19.83
CA LEU A 166 19.83 -15.99 -20.25
C LEU A 166 20.58 -14.65 -20.39
N GLY A 167 21.78 -14.57 -19.82
CA GLY A 167 22.58 -13.36 -19.80
C GLY A 167 22.20 -12.37 -18.69
N TYR A 168 21.32 -12.76 -17.78
CA TYR A 168 20.87 -11.92 -16.66
C TYR A 168 20.97 -12.65 -15.33
N THR A 169 21.26 -11.91 -14.27
CA THR A 169 21.19 -12.43 -12.90
C THR A 169 19.72 -12.66 -12.52
N SER A 170 19.41 -13.86 -12.05
CA SER A 170 18.06 -14.19 -11.61
C SER A 170 17.67 -13.37 -10.38
N VAL A 171 16.40 -12.94 -10.33
CA VAL A 171 15.88 -12.15 -9.23
C VAL A 171 14.70 -12.88 -8.57
N LEU A 172 14.69 -12.90 -7.25
CA LEU A 172 13.57 -13.38 -6.44
C LEU A 172 12.91 -12.16 -5.78
N SER A 173 11.59 -12.05 -5.92
CA SER A 173 10.83 -10.94 -5.33
C SER A 173 10.78 -11.06 -3.81
N ASP A 174 10.37 -9.99 -3.13
CA ASP A 174 9.82 -10.08 -1.79
C ASP A 174 8.50 -10.86 -1.82
N TYR A 175 7.99 -11.25 -0.65
CA TYR A 175 6.68 -11.86 -0.56
C TYR A 175 5.60 -10.92 -1.07
N ILE A 176 4.72 -11.47 -1.89
CA ILE A 176 3.58 -10.76 -2.45
C ILE A 176 2.33 -11.32 -1.78
N ILE A 177 1.58 -10.44 -1.14
CA ILE A 177 0.32 -10.83 -0.50
C ILE A 177 -0.79 -10.77 -1.56
N VAL A 178 -1.43 -11.91 -1.80
CA VAL A 178 -2.60 -12.01 -2.68
C VAL A 178 -3.84 -12.00 -1.79
N THR A 179 -4.72 -11.05 -2.06
CA THR A 179 -6.04 -10.95 -1.41
C THR A 179 -7.13 -11.39 -2.37
N SER A 180 -8.33 -11.66 -1.87
CA SER A 180 -9.43 -12.24 -2.66
C SER A 180 -10.01 -11.32 -3.73
N THR A 181 -9.71 -10.02 -3.69
CA THR A 181 -10.40 -9.04 -4.53
C THR A 181 -9.48 -8.21 -5.40
N LYS A 182 -8.17 -8.30 -5.20
CA LYS A 182 -7.23 -7.38 -5.85
C LYS A 182 -6.07 -8.14 -6.48
N THR A 183 -5.73 -7.76 -7.70
CA THR A 183 -4.49 -8.23 -8.35
C THR A 183 -3.33 -7.39 -7.83
N SER A 184 -2.35 -8.06 -7.26
CA SER A 184 -1.11 -7.42 -6.79
C SER A 184 -0.20 -7.08 -7.97
N ASN A 185 0.34 -5.88 -7.98
CA ASN A 185 1.24 -5.39 -9.04
C ASN A 185 2.69 -5.38 -8.56
N LEU A 186 3.60 -5.79 -9.44
CA LEU A 186 5.01 -5.95 -9.13
C LEU A 186 5.87 -5.44 -10.29
N GLU A 187 6.98 -4.77 -10.00
CA GLU A 187 8.03 -4.51 -10.99
C GLU A 187 9.31 -5.22 -10.55
N LEU A 188 9.91 -5.96 -11.46
CA LEU A 188 11.17 -6.66 -11.24
C LEU A 188 12.23 -6.10 -12.18
N PHE A 189 13.46 -6.02 -11.69
CA PHE A 189 14.59 -5.48 -12.45
C PHE A 189 15.69 -6.52 -12.52
N LEU A 190 15.99 -6.99 -13.73
CA LEU A 190 17.09 -7.93 -13.96
C LEU A 190 18.34 -7.17 -14.38
N GLU A 191 19.47 -7.56 -13.80
CA GLU A 191 20.79 -7.00 -14.10
C GLU A 191 21.53 -7.95 -15.04
N GLU A 192 22.11 -7.40 -16.12
CA GLU A 192 22.90 -8.20 -17.06
C GLU A 192 24.10 -8.82 -16.37
N ASN A 193 24.28 -10.12 -16.58
CA ASN A 193 25.43 -10.87 -16.10
C ASN A 193 26.40 -11.04 -17.26
N SER A 194 27.61 -10.49 -17.13
CA SER A 194 28.64 -10.52 -18.14
C SER A 194 29.66 -11.65 -17.92
N GLU A 195 29.52 -12.42 -16.84
CA GLU A 195 30.40 -13.56 -16.61
C GLU A 195 29.93 -14.77 -17.44
N ASN A 196 30.89 -15.53 -17.95
CA ASN A 196 30.65 -16.66 -18.84
C ASN A 196 29.71 -17.71 -18.25
N ILE A 197 28.99 -18.37 -19.15
CA ILE A 197 28.00 -19.41 -18.86
C ILE A 197 28.74 -20.70 -18.41
N ASP A 198 29.35 -20.67 -17.25
CA ASP A 198 29.77 -21.91 -16.61
C ASP A 198 28.75 -22.15 -15.49
N GLU A 199 27.98 -23.23 -15.69
CA GLU A 199 27.06 -23.82 -14.73
C GLU A 199 26.08 -22.85 -14.07
N VAL A 200 24.78 -23.09 -14.30
CA VAL A 200 23.71 -22.36 -13.62
C VAL A 200 23.78 -22.67 -12.12
N THR A 201 24.70 -22.05 -11.44
CA THR A 201 24.67 -22.04 -9.99
C THR A 201 23.44 -21.19 -9.62
N ILE A 202 22.44 -21.85 -9.05
CA ILE A 202 21.32 -21.16 -8.44
C ILE A 202 21.86 -20.43 -7.20
N ILE A 203 22.48 -19.28 -7.40
CA ILE A 203 22.79 -18.40 -6.29
C ILE A 203 21.42 -17.91 -5.82
N ALA A 204 20.99 -18.44 -4.71
CA ALA A 204 19.78 -17.98 -4.06
C ALA A 204 19.92 -16.49 -3.78
N SER A 205 19.13 -15.73 -4.50
CA SER A 205 18.76 -14.35 -4.18
C SER A 205 19.87 -13.31 -4.13
N THR A 206 19.76 -12.33 -4.97
CA THR A 206 20.19 -10.97 -4.60
C THR A 206 19.69 -10.76 -3.17
N PRO A 207 20.57 -10.45 -2.21
CA PRO A 207 20.10 -10.23 -0.85
C PRO A 207 18.94 -9.21 -0.89
N ARG A 208 17.81 -9.58 -0.32
CA ARG A 208 16.57 -8.78 -0.32
C ARG A 208 16.74 -7.36 0.23
N ASN A 209 17.87 -7.10 0.85
CA ASN A 209 18.11 -5.89 1.63
C ASN A 209 18.88 -4.79 0.88
N TYR A 210 19.30 -5.03 -0.36
CA TYR A 210 20.09 -4.04 -1.10
C TYR A 210 19.20 -2.98 -1.75
N PRO A 211 19.61 -1.69 -1.74
CA PRO A 211 18.86 -0.63 -2.42
C PRO A 211 18.66 -0.90 -3.91
N GLN A 212 17.54 -0.39 -4.43
CA GLN A 212 17.22 -0.49 -5.86
C GLN A 212 18.14 0.37 -6.73
N ASN A 213 18.72 1.41 -6.14
CA ASN A 213 19.62 2.33 -6.87
C ASN A 213 20.95 1.65 -7.17
N ILE A 214 21.26 1.50 -8.45
CA ILE A 214 22.49 0.84 -8.93
C ILE A 214 23.77 1.55 -8.52
N MET A 215 23.69 2.83 -8.15
CA MET A 215 24.87 3.61 -7.72
C MET A 215 25.13 3.45 -6.21
N SER A 216 24.28 2.71 -5.49
CA SER A 216 24.48 2.47 -4.07
C SER A 216 25.46 1.32 -3.86
N LEU A 217 26.54 1.58 -3.12
CA LEU A 217 27.55 0.57 -2.79
C LEU A 217 27.28 -0.06 -1.42
N THR A 218 27.18 0.78 -0.40
CA THR A 218 26.97 0.34 1.00
C THR A 218 26.08 1.35 1.73
N GLY A 219 25.65 1.01 2.94
CA GLY A 219 24.95 1.96 3.81
C GLY A 219 23.51 2.26 3.41
N GLY A 220 22.91 1.39 2.61
CA GLY A 220 21.50 1.52 2.23
C GLY A 220 20.75 0.22 2.37
N ARG A 221 19.42 0.32 2.55
CA ARG A 221 18.49 -0.81 2.62
C ARG A 221 17.16 -0.49 1.95
N ILE A 222 16.46 -1.52 1.56
CA ILE A 222 15.08 -1.40 1.09
C ILE A 222 14.13 -1.28 2.28
N LEU A 223 13.20 -0.35 2.19
CA LEU A 223 11.99 -0.33 3.03
C LEU A 223 10.92 -1.12 2.27
N SER A 224 10.82 -2.39 2.60
CA SER A 224 9.87 -3.30 1.96
C SER A 224 8.47 -3.08 2.49
N ILE A 225 7.49 -2.93 1.61
CA ILE A 225 6.07 -2.79 1.98
C ILE A 225 5.58 -4.06 2.68
N GLU A 226 6.03 -5.23 2.25
CA GLU A 226 5.65 -6.51 2.88
C GLU A 226 6.20 -6.60 4.31
N GLU A 227 7.48 -6.24 4.50
CA GLU A 227 8.08 -6.24 5.83
C GLU A 227 7.43 -5.19 6.73
N THR A 228 7.11 -4.02 6.18
CA THR A 228 6.39 -2.96 6.91
C THR A 228 5.05 -3.49 7.44
N ASN A 229 4.28 -4.19 6.60
CA ASN A 229 2.98 -4.75 7.02
C ASN A 229 3.10 -5.74 8.19
N ARG A 230 4.26 -6.33 8.38
CA ARG A 230 4.49 -7.33 9.42
C ARG A 230 5.25 -6.78 10.64
N PHE A 231 5.85 -5.63 10.51
CA PHE A 231 6.65 -5.03 11.59
C PHE A 231 5.74 -4.54 12.71
N ALA A 232 5.93 -5.06 13.91
CA ALA A 232 5.15 -4.66 15.08
C ALA A 232 5.40 -3.18 15.41
N GLY A 233 4.34 -2.41 15.59
CA GLY A 233 4.45 -0.98 15.88
C GLY A 233 4.69 -0.10 14.65
N ASN A 234 4.46 -0.62 13.46
CA ASN A 234 4.65 0.14 12.22
C ASN A 234 3.63 1.27 12.02
N PHE A 235 2.41 1.12 12.53
CA PHE A 235 1.31 2.09 12.32
C PHE A 235 1.12 2.43 10.84
N ASP A 236 1.28 1.43 9.96
CA ASP A 236 1.23 1.55 8.49
C ASP A 236 2.26 2.54 7.90
N ASP A 237 3.35 2.79 8.64
CA ASP A 237 4.41 3.72 8.25
C ASP A 237 5.66 2.93 7.79
N PRO A 238 5.99 2.94 6.50
CA PRO A 238 7.17 2.23 6.02
C PRO A 238 8.48 2.77 6.60
N THR A 239 8.49 4.01 7.08
CA THR A 239 9.72 4.59 7.64
C THR A 239 10.04 4.03 9.02
N ARG A 240 9.01 3.59 9.79
CA ARG A 240 9.24 2.97 11.09
C ARG A 240 10.00 1.66 11.01
N LEU A 241 9.95 0.97 9.87
CA LEU A 241 10.76 -0.22 9.64
C LEU A 241 12.26 0.09 9.80
N ALA A 242 12.68 1.32 9.51
CA ALA A 242 14.08 1.73 9.65
C ALA A 242 14.60 1.58 11.09
N SER A 243 13.73 1.68 12.11
CA SER A 243 14.15 1.51 13.50
C SER A 243 14.64 0.09 13.82
N SER A 244 14.35 -0.89 12.95
CA SER A 244 14.86 -2.25 13.09
C SER A 244 16.29 -2.41 12.58
N PHE A 245 16.86 -1.38 11.93
CA PHE A 245 18.19 -1.46 11.33
C PHE A 245 19.26 -1.00 12.33
N ALA A 246 20.41 -1.64 12.27
CA ALA A 246 21.52 -1.33 13.18
C ALA A 246 21.95 0.14 13.07
N GLY A 247 22.13 0.80 14.20
CA GLY A 247 22.54 2.19 14.28
C GLY A 247 21.41 3.20 14.14
N ILE A 248 20.15 2.75 14.20
CA ILE A 248 18.98 3.62 14.12
C ILE A 248 18.13 3.39 15.36
N THR A 249 17.71 4.48 15.98
CA THR A 249 16.86 4.42 17.16
C THR A 249 15.64 5.33 16.98
N SER A 250 14.52 4.94 17.54
CA SER A 250 13.33 5.78 17.65
C SER A 250 13.20 6.25 19.10
N GLY A 251 13.05 7.54 19.29
CA GLY A 251 12.94 8.12 20.63
C GLY A 251 11.58 7.89 21.28
N SER A 252 10.56 7.52 20.50
CA SER A 252 9.20 7.36 21.00
C SER A 252 8.37 6.48 20.06
N VAL A 253 7.49 5.67 20.64
CA VAL A 253 6.50 4.91 19.86
C VAL A 253 5.43 5.81 19.24
N ASN A 254 5.26 7.02 19.77
CA ASN A 254 4.27 7.98 19.29
C ASN A 254 4.79 8.86 18.16
N SER A 255 6.03 8.63 17.69
CA SER A 255 6.63 9.45 16.63
C SER A 255 7.47 8.58 15.70
N ASN A 256 7.54 8.96 14.44
CA ASN A 256 8.46 8.35 13.49
C ASN A 256 9.80 9.11 13.39
N ALA A 257 10.12 9.91 14.41
CA ALA A 257 11.41 10.55 14.53
C ALA A 257 12.52 9.50 14.70
N MET A 258 13.45 9.45 13.77
CA MET A 258 14.53 8.46 13.77
C MET A 258 15.88 9.14 13.96
N GLU A 259 16.56 8.77 15.03
CA GLU A 259 17.97 9.13 15.24
C GLU A 259 18.83 8.14 14.46
N ILE A 260 19.59 8.65 13.52
CA ILE A 260 20.43 7.83 12.66
C ILE A 260 21.89 8.08 13.03
N ARG A 261 22.53 7.06 13.62
CA ARG A 261 23.90 7.12 14.12
C ARG A 261 24.12 8.31 15.08
N GLY A 262 23.13 8.57 15.95
CA GLY A 262 23.20 9.65 16.94
C GLY A 262 22.90 11.05 16.39
N ASN A 263 22.56 11.18 15.12
CA ASN A 263 22.16 12.47 14.54
C ASN A 263 20.67 12.72 14.78
N SER A 264 20.34 13.99 15.05
CA SER A 264 18.95 14.41 15.25
C SER A 264 18.06 14.06 14.05
N PRO A 265 16.81 13.61 14.28
CA PRO A 265 15.86 13.29 13.19
C PRO A 265 15.61 14.44 12.21
N GLN A 266 15.73 15.69 12.65
CA GLN A 266 15.54 16.86 11.77
C GLN A 266 16.55 16.91 10.62
N PHE A 267 17.67 16.20 10.71
CA PHE A 267 18.70 16.15 9.68
C PHE A 267 18.48 15.03 8.65
N ALA A 268 17.44 14.22 8.82
CA ALA A 268 17.05 13.21 7.84
C ALA A 268 16.41 13.90 6.63
N GLN A 269 16.83 13.51 5.44
CA GLN A 269 16.27 14.02 4.19
C GLN A 269 15.13 13.12 3.73
N TRP A 270 14.05 13.73 3.32
CA TRP A 270 12.91 13.04 2.74
C TRP A 270 12.84 13.33 1.25
N ARG A 271 12.60 12.31 0.46
CA ARG A 271 12.45 12.44 -0.99
C ARG A 271 11.26 11.59 -1.46
N MET A 272 10.53 12.11 -2.43
CA MET A 272 9.44 11.39 -3.10
C MET A 272 9.65 11.47 -4.60
N GLU A 273 9.70 10.31 -5.27
CA GLU A 273 9.86 10.23 -6.74
C GLU A 273 11.08 11.01 -7.26
N GLY A 274 12.12 11.17 -6.44
CA GLY A 274 13.36 11.86 -6.81
C GLY A 274 13.39 13.35 -6.48
N ILE A 275 12.34 13.89 -5.86
CA ILE A 275 12.28 15.29 -5.42
C ILE A 275 12.42 15.31 -3.89
N GLU A 276 13.25 16.19 -3.37
CA GLU A 276 13.39 16.43 -1.93
C GLU A 276 12.10 17.07 -1.42
N THR A 277 11.52 16.52 -0.34
CA THR A 277 10.23 16.96 0.23
C THR A 277 10.37 17.27 1.70
N PRO A 278 9.43 18.01 2.30
CA PRO A 278 9.30 18.01 3.76
C PRO A 278 9.04 16.59 4.26
N ASN A 279 9.18 16.39 5.56
CA ASN A 279 8.74 15.11 6.17
C ASN A 279 7.22 14.94 5.91
N LEU A 280 6.87 13.91 5.15
CA LEU A 280 5.50 13.63 4.73
C LEU A 280 4.74 12.83 5.79
N SER A 281 4.84 13.32 7.03
CA SER A 281 4.09 12.77 8.17
C SER A 281 3.22 13.86 8.78
N HIS A 282 2.06 13.46 9.27
CA HIS A 282 1.13 14.34 9.96
C HIS A 282 1.77 14.81 11.28
N TYR A 283 1.59 16.09 11.59
CA TYR A 283 2.08 16.74 12.81
C TYR A 283 3.62 16.72 12.94
N ALA A 284 4.36 16.56 11.84
CA ALA A 284 5.82 16.42 11.89
C ALA A 284 6.54 17.67 12.43
N ASP A 285 5.95 18.85 12.28
CA ASP A 285 6.55 20.10 12.74
C ASP A 285 6.13 20.47 14.16
N MET A 286 5.27 19.69 14.79
CA MET A 286 4.70 20.01 16.11
C MET A 286 5.76 20.02 17.22
N SER A 287 6.69 19.09 17.19
CA SER A 287 7.72 18.96 18.23
C SER A 287 9.04 19.66 17.88
N GLY A 288 9.20 20.11 16.65
CA GLY A 288 10.48 20.64 16.17
C GLY A 288 11.60 19.59 16.05
N LEU A 289 11.30 18.31 16.29
CA LEU A 289 12.29 17.24 16.29
C LEU A 289 12.32 16.43 14.99
N GLY A 290 11.55 16.84 13.99
CA GLY A 290 11.57 16.21 12.67
C GLY A 290 10.79 14.93 12.50
N GLY A 291 10.05 14.50 13.50
CA GLY A 291 9.18 13.31 13.43
C GLY A 291 7.70 13.66 13.47
N GLY A 292 6.87 12.83 12.87
CA GLY A 292 5.41 12.93 12.89
C GLY A 292 4.73 11.80 13.64
N ILE A 293 3.48 11.99 13.97
CA ILE A 293 2.69 10.98 14.69
C ILE A 293 2.21 9.88 13.75
N LEU A 294 1.66 10.27 12.60
CA LEU A 294 1.09 9.38 11.60
C LEU A 294 1.68 9.68 10.23
N THR A 295 1.95 8.65 9.47
CA THR A 295 2.49 8.82 8.12
C THR A 295 1.41 9.32 7.14
N GLY A 296 1.79 10.24 6.24
CA GLY A 296 1.01 10.60 5.05
C GLY A 296 1.21 9.62 3.90
N LEU A 297 2.03 8.58 4.11
CA LEU A 297 2.42 7.62 3.08
C LEU A 297 1.57 6.36 3.20
N SER A 298 0.42 6.33 2.52
CA SER A 298 -0.44 5.14 2.54
C SER A 298 0.26 3.94 1.88
N LEU A 299 0.30 2.80 2.57
CA LEU A 299 0.84 1.55 2.02
C LEU A 299 0.10 1.11 0.74
N GLN A 300 -1.14 1.60 0.51
CA GLN A 300 -1.87 1.35 -0.72
C GLN A 300 -1.20 2.00 -1.94
N THR A 301 -0.45 3.07 -1.73
CA THR A 301 0.18 3.84 -2.82
C THR A 301 1.68 3.61 -2.94
N MET A 302 2.32 3.08 -1.91
CA MET A 302 3.79 3.00 -1.86
C MET A 302 4.32 1.75 -2.55
N ALA A 303 5.49 1.90 -3.15
CA ALA A 303 6.35 0.81 -3.62
C ALA A 303 7.49 0.61 -2.61
N ASN A 304 8.22 -0.49 -2.77
CA ASN A 304 9.47 -0.68 -2.05
C ASN A 304 10.37 0.51 -2.32
N SER A 305 10.92 1.09 -1.27
CA SER A 305 11.65 2.36 -1.29
C SER A 305 13.06 2.18 -0.76
N ASP A 306 13.97 3.09 -1.08
CA ASP A 306 15.34 2.99 -0.60
C ASP A 306 15.54 3.89 0.63
N PHE A 307 16.24 3.38 1.61
CA PHE A 307 16.66 4.12 2.80
C PHE A 307 18.18 4.07 2.92
N TYR A 308 18.80 5.21 3.10
CA TYR A 308 20.26 5.34 3.26
C TYR A 308 20.57 5.91 4.63
N TYR A 309 21.54 5.29 5.31
CA TYR A 309 22.02 5.72 6.62
C TYR A 309 23.55 5.91 6.63
N GLY A 310 24.15 6.05 5.43
CA GLY A 310 25.56 6.32 5.22
C GLY A 310 25.98 6.01 3.78
N ALA A 311 27.11 6.52 3.35
CA ALA A 311 27.70 6.28 2.03
C ALA A 311 26.71 6.51 0.88
N TYR A 312 26.11 7.68 0.85
CA TYR A 312 25.09 8.02 -0.17
C TYR A 312 25.70 8.11 -1.56
N PRO A 313 24.99 7.65 -2.60
CA PRO A 313 25.37 8.01 -3.97
C PRO A 313 25.47 9.52 -4.17
N ALA A 314 26.36 9.96 -5.06
CA ALA A 314 26.67 11.38 -5.28
C ALA A 314 25.47 12.24 -5.70
N GLU A 315 24.42 11.62 -6.20
CA GLU A 315 23.17 12.31 -6.57
C GLU A 315 22.38 12.85 -5.37
N TYR A 316 22.70 12.38 -4.16
CA TYR A 316 22.05 12.83 -2.93
C TYR A 316 22.94 13.84 -2.25
N SER A 317 22.55 15.09 -2.33
CA SER A 317 23.18 16.20 -1.63
C SER A 317 22.28 16.67 -0.49
N ASN A 318 22.78 17.58 0.33
CA ASN A 318 22.00 18.28 1.34
C ASN A 318 21.45 17.37 2.45
N SER A 319 22.12 16.25 2.75
CA SER A 319 21.74 15.35 3.85
C SER A 319 22.87 15.23 4.85
N LEU A 320 22.56 15.36 6.14
CA LEU A 320 23.53 15.23 7.24
C LEU A 320 23.36 13.93 8.03
N SER A 321 22.28 13.22 7.82
CA SER A 321 21.93 12.05 8.63
C SER A 321 21.56 10.86 7.73
N GLY A 322 20.29 10.66 7.44
CA GLY A 322 19.84 9.59 6.54
C GLY A 322 18.93 10.12 5.45
N ILE A 323 18.61 9.28 4.48
CA ILE A 323 17.77 9.65 3.34
C ILE A 323 16.66 8.62 3.17
N PHE A 324 15.42 9.05 3.28
CA PHE A 324 14.23 8.27 2.94
C PHE A 324 13.88 8.60 1.48
N ASN A 325 14.24 7.73 0.56
CA ASN A 325 13.97 7.91 -0.88
C ASN A 325 12.74 7.09 -1.27
N MET A 326 11.58 7.68 -1.06
CA MET A 326 10.28 7.03 -1.17
C MET A 326 9.79 7.02 -2.62
N LYS A 327 9.11 5.94 -2.99
CA LYS A 327 8.55 5.76 -4.33
C LYS A 327 7.09 5.31 -4.23
N MET A 328 6.26 5.82 -5.14
CA MET A 328 4.89 5.36 -5.30
C MET A 328 4.85 4.25 -6.35
N ARG A 329 4.01 3.23 -6.15
CA ARG A 329 3.79 2.20 -7.17
C ARG A 329 2.96 2.76 -8.34
N ASN A 330 2.98 2.09 -9.45
CA ASN A 330 2.10 2.41 -10.56
C ASN A 330 0.71 1.80 -10.33
N GLY A 331 -0.31 2.43 -10.87
CA GLY A 331 -1.67 1.88 -10.83
C GLY A 331 -1.84 0.66 -11.74
N ASN A 332 -2.94 -0.05 -11.56
CA ASN A 332 -3.28 -1.21 -12.37
C ASN A 332 -3.49 -0.79 -13.84
N THR A 333 -2.89 -1.51 -14.78
CA THR A 333 -2.95 -1.18 -16.20
C THR A 333 -4.06 -1.91 -16.96
N THR A 334 -4.76 -2.86 -16.33
CA THR A 334 -5.82 -3.65 -16.99
C THR A 334 -7.18 -3.53 -16.34
N ASP A 335 -7.23 -3.48 -15.02
CA ASP A 335 -8.47 -3.59 -14.28
C ASP A 335 -8.61 -2.43 -13.30
N PHE A 336 -9.85 -1.97 -13.10
CA PHE A 336 -10.14 -0.99 -12.05
C PHE A 336 -10.22 -1.71 -10.70
N ALA A 337 -9.63 -1.11 -9.69
CA ALA A 337 -9.69 -1.60 -8.32
C ALA A 337 -9.96 -0.42 -7.39
N HIS A 338 -10.91 -0.61 -6.49
CA HIS A 338 -11.29 0.39 -5.50
C HIS A 338 -11.25 -0.27 -4.13
N ALA A 339 -10.74 0.43 -3.13
CA ALA A 339 -10.74 -0.06 -1.76
C ALA A 339 -11.19 1.04 -0.82
N VAL A 340 -12.00 0.66 0.17
CA VAL A 340 -12.38 1.52 1.27
C VAL A 340 -12.00 0.79 2.55
N GLN A 341 -11.25 1.47 3.39
CA GLN A 341 -10.84 0.93 4.69
C GLN A 341 -11.34 1.86 5.78
N LEU A 342 -11.93 1.29 6.81
CA LEU A 342 -12.38 2.01 7.99
C LEU A 342 -11.55 1.52 9.18
N GLY A 343 -10.95 2.43 9.89
CA GLY A 343 -10.10 2.12 11.05
C GLY A 343 -10.32 3.11 12.19
N ILE A 344 -9.62 2.86 13.28
CA ILE A 344 -9.71 3.73 14.47
C ILE A 344 -9.18 5.15 14.20
N TRP A 345 -8.29 5.28 13.23
CA TRP A 345 -7.67 6.57 12.87
C TRP A 345 -8.46 7.34 11.81
N GLY A 346 -9.43 6.70 11.15
CA GLY A 346 -10.20 7.35 10.10
C GLY A 346 -10.61 6.40 8.98
N PHE A 347 -10.89 6.98 7.82
CA PHE A 347 -11.16 6.21 6.62
C PHE A 347 -10.07 6.44 5.56
N ASP A 348 -9.84 5.43 4.76
CA ASP A 348 -8.91 5.42 3.63
C ASP A 348 -9.67 4.97 2.39
N LEU A 349 -9.65 5.79 1.35
CA LEU A 349 -10.28 5.52 0.06
C LEU A 349 -9.20 5.45 -1.00
N SER A 350 -9.09 4.34 -1.70
CA SER A 350 -8.15 4.21 -2.79
C SER A 350 -8.83 3.76 -4.08
N SER A 351 -8.28 4.20 -5.20
CA SER A 351 -8.77 3.87 -6.53
C SER A 351 -7.58 3.79 -7.50
N GLU A 352 -7.58 2.78 -8.34
CA GLU A 352 -6.56 2.62 -9.38
C GLU A 352 -7.16 1.96 -10.60
N GLY A 353 -6.55 2.19 -11.75
CA GLY A 353 -7.00 1.54 -12.96
C GLY A 353 -6.31 2.05 -14.23
N PRO A 354 -6.67 1.44 -15.37
CA PRO A 354 -6.11 1.85 -16.64
C PRO A 354 -6.71 3.17 -17.13
N ILE A 355 -5.85 4.06 -17.61
CA ILE A 355 -6.27 5.20 -18.43
C ILE A 355 -6.39 4.71 -19.87
N ASN A 356 -5.40 3.95 -20.33
CA ASN A 356 -5.43 3.34 -21.67
C ASN A 356 -4.70 1.97 -21.60
N LYS A 357 -5.48 0.90 -21.75
CA LYS A 357 -4.97 -0.48 -21.69
C LYS A 357 -3.92 -0.79 -22.76
N LYS A 358 -4.07 -0.20 -23.95
CA LYS A 358 -3.15 -0.47 -25.08
C LYS A 358 -1.76 0.13 -24.86
N SER A 359 -1.68 1.27 -24.19
CA SER A 359 -0.40 1.91 -23.89
C SER A 359 0.16 1.51 -22.52
N GLY A 360 -0.63 0.84 -21.68
CA GLY A 360 -0.25 0.55 -20.30
C GLY A 360 -0.30 1.78 -19.39
N SER A 361 -1.03 2.82 -19.80
CA SER A 361 -1.20 4.02 -18.98
C SER A 361 -2.16 3.76 -17.83
N SER A 362 -1.81 4.24 -16.63
CA SER A 362 -2.59 3.96 -15.43
C SER A 362 -2.61 5.14 -14.47
N TYR A 363 -3.61 5.13 -13.58
CA TYR A 363 -3.68 6.06 -12.46
C TYR A 363 -3.76 5.30 -11.15
N LEU A 364 -3.34 5.98 -10.10
CA LEU A 364 -3.42 5.57 -8.70
C LEU A 364 -3.83 6.80 -7.90
N PHE A 365 -4.76 6.64 -6.97
CA PHE A 365 -5.32 7.72 -6.16
C PHE A 365 -5.61 7.17 -4.78
N ASN A 366 -5.35 7.98 -3.74
CA ASN A 366 -5.66 7.64 -2.35
C ASN A 366 -6.04 8.93 -1.61
N TYR A 367 -7.07 8.86 -0.78
CA TYR A 367 -7.50 9.94 0.10
C TYR A 367 -7.82 9.36 1.47
N ARG A 368 -7.29 10.01 2.52
CA ARG A 368 -7.57 9.63 3.90
C ARG A 368 -8.08 10.82 4.69
N TYR A 369 -8.92 10.53 5.69
CA TYR A 369 -9.49 11.54 6.59
C TYR A 369 -9.65 10.95 7.98
N SER A 370 -9.26 11.71 9.01
CA SER A 370 -9.31 11.27 10.42
C SER A 370 -10.74 11.22 10.96
N TYR A 371 -10.98 10.32 11.90
CA TYR A 371 -12.25 10.25 12.65
C TYR A 371 -12.31 11.18 13.87
N SER A 372 -11.18 11.70 14.34
CA SER A 372 -11.16 12.52 15.54
C SER A 372 -12.18 13.65 15.46
N GLY A 373 -12.17 14.41 14.36
CA GLY A 373 -13.12 15.49 14.18
C GLY A 373 -14.60 15.07 14.16
N LEU A 374 -14.90 13.86 13.70
CA LEU A 374 -16.26 13.33 13.75
C LEU A 374 -16.62 12.87 15.16
N ALA A 375 -15.70 12.19 15.83
CA ALA A 375 -15.89 11.76 17.21
C ALA A 375 -16.07 12.96 18.16
N ASP A 376 -15.29 13.99 17.96
CA ASP A 376 -15.36 15.24 18.74
C ASP A 376 -16.71 15.92 18.55
N LYS A 377 -17.22 16.02 17.32
CA LYS A 377 -18.54 16.56 17.04
C LYS A 377 -19.66 15.76 17.71
N ILE A 378 -19.54 14.43 17.75
CA ILE A 378 -20.53 13.56 18.39
C ILE A 378 -20.47 13.71 19.93
N SER A 379 -19.28 13.86 20.49
CA SER A 379 -19.09 14.03 21.93
C SER A 379 -19.38 15.45 22.42
N GLY A 380 -19.45 16.41 21.51
CA GLY A 380 -19.63 17.83 21.82
C GLY A 380 -18.33 18.55 22.12
N SER A 381 -17.19 17.93 21.79
CA SER A 381 -15.87 18.55 21.92
C SER A 381 -15.43 19.09 20.57
N ASP A 382 -14.72 20.21 20.57
CA ASP A 382 -14.04 20.75 19.38
C ASP A 382 -12.53 20.46 19.43
N GLU A 383 -12.08 19.75 20.44
CA GLU A 383 -10.67 19.42 20.63
C GLU A 383 -10.24 18.21 19.82
N GLY A 384 -9.01 18.18 19.44
CA GLY A 384 -8.46 16.96 18.84
C GLY A 384 -7.40 17.20 17.77
N LEU A 385 -6.97 16.08 17.25
CA LEU A 385 -6.00 15.99 16.15
C LEU A 385 -6.75 15.58 14.87
N ASN A 386 -6.92 16.54 13.97
CA ASN A 386 -7.61 16.30 12.71
C ASN A 386 -6.61 16.30 11.56
N TYR A 387 -6.68 15.30 10.69
CA TYR A 387 -5.81 15.24 9.53
C TYR A 387 -6.57 14.77 8.28
N GLN A 388 -6.04 15.14 7.14
CA GLN A 388 -6.43 14.58 5.86
C GLN A 388 -5.24 14.62 4.91
N ASP A 389 -5.19 13.64 4.04
CA ASP A 389 -4.16 13.58 3.00
C ASP A 389 -4.71 13.02 1.69
N LEU A 390 -4.01 13.38 0.63
CA LEU A 390 -4.33 12.95 -0.71
C LEU A 390 -3.04 12.63 -1.44
N ALA A 391 -2.98 11.48 -2.09
CA ALA A 391 -1.86 11.09 -2.93
C ALA A 391 -2.36 10.56 -4.27
N PHE A 392 -1.64 10.89 -5.35
CA PHE A 392 -1.98 10.36 -6.66
C PHE A 392 -0.73 10.14 -7.51
N LYS A 393 -0.84 9.22 -8.46
CA LYS A 393 0.20 9.00 -9.49
C LYS A 393 -0.47 8.60 -10.81
N ILE A 394 -0.03 9.24 -11.88
CA ILE A 394 -0.45 8.96 -13.26
C ILE A 394 0.79 8.54 -14.04
N ASN A 395 0.76 7.35 -14.62
CA ASN A 395 1.88 6.79 -15.38
C ASN A 395 1.49 6.69 -16.83
N LEU A 396 2.24 7.36 -17.71
CA LEU A 396 1.94 7.49 -19.15
C LEU A 396 3.14 7.01 -19.99
N PRO A 397 3.28 5.69 -20.20
CA PRO A 397 4.30 5.21 -21.13
C PRO A 397 3.92 5.53 -22.56
N THR A 398 4.90 5.92 -23.35
CA THR A 398 4.75 6.23 -24.79
C THR A 398 5.70 5.34 -25.60
N LYS A 399 5.39 5.16 -26.88
CA LYS A 399 6.20 4.30 -27.75
C LYS A 399 7.59 4.86 -28.07
N LYS A 400 7.74 6.17 -28.19
CA LYS A 400 9.00 6.79 -28.65
C LYS A 400 9.58 7.83 -27.69
N LEU A 401 8.74 8.47 -26.88
CA LEU A 401 9.15 9.57 -26.02
C LEU A 401 9.43 9.12 -24.58
N GLY A 402 9.47 7.80 -24.34
CA GLY A 402 9.70 7.28 -22.98
C GLY A 402 8.45 7.32 -22.13
N THR A 403 8.62 7.39 -20.83
CA THR A 403 7.52 7.36 -19.85
C THR A 403 7.45 8.69 -19.10
N PHE A 404 6.25 9.27 -19.08
CA PHE A 404 5.94 10.43 -18.26
C PHE A 404 5.17 9.97 -17.03
N THR A 405 5.54 10.49 -15.88
CA THR A 405 4.87 10.19 -14.61
C THR A 405 4.51 11.51 -13.94
N PHE A 406 3.25 11.70 -13.60
CA PHE A 406 2.76 12.84 -12.81
C PHE A 406 2.34 12.31 -11.44
N TRP A 407 2.71 13.01 -10.39
CA TRP A 407 2.42 12.55 -9.03
C TRP A 407 2.23 13.73 -8.10
N GLY A 408 1.52 13.49 -7.01
CA GLY A 408 1.39 14.50 -5.98
C GLY A 408 0.98 13.88 -4.66
N ILE A 409 1.33 14.57 -3.59
CA ILE A 409 0.93 14.24 -2.23
C ILE A 409 0.72 15.55 -1.47
N GLY A 410 -0.37 15.61 -0.71
CA GLY A 410 -0.67 16.76 0.13
C GLY A 410 -1.26 16.33 1.46
N LEU A 411 -0.85 17.00 2.53
CA LEU A 411 -1.26 16.74 3.90
C LEU A 411 -1.78 18.05 4.52
N LEU A 412 -2.91 17.96 5.21
CA LEU A 412 -3.48 19.06 5.99
C LEU A 412 -3.75 18.55 7.40
N ASP A 413 -3.19 19.23 8.39
CA ASP A 413 -3.33 18.88 9.80
C ASP A 413 -3.89 20.04 10.58
N LYS A 414 -4.71 19.75 11.56
CA LYS A 414 -5.25 20.75 12.48
C LYS A 414 -5.23 20.20 13.90
N ILE A 415 -4.75 21.04 14.80
CA ILE A 415 -4.72 20.74 16.24
C ILE A 415 -5.52 21.83 16.95
N ILE A 416 -6.46 21.43 17.79
CA ILE A 416 -7.14 22.33 18.72
C ILE A 416 -7.05 21.68 20.09
N GLN A 417 -6.44 22.37 21.02
CA GLN A 417 -6.43 22.05 22.43
C GLN A 417 -7.00 23.25 23.17
N ARG A 418 -7.93 23.02 24.09
CA ARG A 418 -8.52 24.07 24.92
C ARG A 418 -8.10 23.89 26.37
N PRO A 419 -8.14 24.94 27.16
CA PRO A 419 -7.90 24.80 28.61
C PRO A 419 -9.03 24.00 29.24
N GLU A 420 -8.75 23.39 30.36
CA GLU A 420 -9.78 22.76 31.21
C GLU A 420 -10.72 23.85 31.72
N ASP A 421 -12.02 23.62 31.64
CA ASP A 421 -13.07 24.61 31.92
C ASP A 421 -13.06 25.19 33.32
N ASP A 422 -12.63 24.38 34.32
CA ASP A 422 -12.63 24.80 35.73
C ASP A 422 -11.21 25.06 36.21
N PRO A 423 -10.81 26.33 36.44
CA PRO A 423 -9.46 26.63 36.93
C PRO A 423 -9.03 25.90 38.19
N LYS A 424 -9.98 25.46 39.02
CA LYS A 424 -9.67 24.70 40.24
C LYS A 424 -9.15 23.29 39.96
N GLN A 425 -9.34 22.78 38.76
CA GLN A 425 -8.86 21.47 38.35
C GLN A 425 -7.48 21.53 37.70
N TRP A 426 -6.92 22.74 37.50
CA TRP A 426 -5.60 22.90 36.88
C TRP A 426 -4.50 22.44 37.84
N GLU A 427 -3.87 21.31 37.53
CA GLU A 427 -2.71 20.79 38.24
C GLU A 427 -1.40 21.11 37.52
N THR A 428 -1.47 21.32 36.22
CA THR A 428 -0.31 21.60 35.35
C THR A 428 -0.54 22.82 34.47
N SER A 429 0.55 23.35 33.93
CA SER A 429 0.48 24.46 32.98
C SER A 429 -0.22 24.08 31.67
N MET A 430 -0.28 22.80 31.34
CA MET A 430 -0.91 22.34 30.10
C MET A 430 -2.44 22.48 30.15
N GLU A 431 -3.02 22.30 31.32
CA GLU A 431 -4.48 22.35 31.51
C GLU A 431 -5.07 23.76 31.34
N ARG A 432 -4.23 24.78 31.39
CA ARG A 432 -4.64 26.17 31.18
C ARG A 432 -4.18 26.74 29.84
N GLN A 433 -3.71 25.87 28.92
CA GLN A 433 -3.25 26.32 27.61
C GLN A 433 -4.31 26.11 26.53
N GLU A 434 -4.42 27.09 25.66
CA GLU A 434 -5.11 26.94 24.39
C GLU A 434 -4.06 26.91 23.29
N GLN A 435 -4.08 25.84 22.51
CA GLN A 435 -3.22 25.70 21.34
C GLN A 435 -4.08 25.48 20.09
N LYS A 436 -3.83 26.27 19.07
CA LYS A 436 -4.40 26.08 17.73
C LYS A 436 -3.26 26.04 16.74
N ALA A 437 -3.21 24.98 15.95
CA ALA A 437 -2.18 24.88 14.92
C ALA A 437 -2.75 24.24 13.65
N ASP A 438 -2.44 24.85 12.53
CA ASP A 438 -2.72 24.34 11.19
C ASP A 438 -1.39 24.07 10.49
N PHE A 439 -1.24 22.87 9.96
CA PHE A 439 -0.06 22.49 9.17
C PHE A 439 -0.51 22.06 7.78
N GLN A 440 0.23 22.47 6.78
CA GLN A 440 -0.01 22.04 5.41
C GLN A 440 1.32 21.69 4.76
N LYS A 441 1.38 20.56 4.09
CA LYS A 441 2.60 20.07 3.46
C LYS A 441 2.26 19.35 2.18
N GLY A 442 3.19 19.33 1.26
CA GLY A 442 3.00 18.51 0.08
C GLY A 442 4.04 18.72 -0.98
N ALA A 443 3.83 17.96 -2.02
CA ALA A 443 4.67 18.00 -3.21
C ALA A 443 3.85 17.61 -4.43
N ILE A 444 4.14 18.22 -5.55
CA ILE A 444 3.62 17.82 -6.84
C ILE A 444 4.79 17.79 -7.83
N GLY A 445 4.82 16.78 -8.68
CA GLY A 445 5.93 16.66 -9.60
C GLY A 445 5.62 15.88 -10.87
N MET A 446 6.57 16.00 -11.79
CA MET A 446 6.60 15.22 -13.03
C MET A 446 7.97 14.57 -13.16
N ALA A 447 7.98 13.31 -13.52
CA ALA A 447 9.20 12.60 -13.90
C ALA A 447 9.09 12.16 -15.35
N HIS A 448 10.19 12.25 -16.07
CA HIS A 448 10.31 11.76 -17.45
C HIS A 448 11.50 10.80 -17.51
N THR A 449 11.29 9.61 -18.05
CA THR A 449 12.33 8.61 -18.24
C THR A 449 12.38 8.21 -19.71
N LEU A 450 13.53 8.40 -20.35
CA LEU A 450 13.72 8.09 -21.78
C LEU A 450 14.95 7.20 -21.95
N SER A 451 14.73 5.98 -22.40
CA SER A 451 15.81 5.05 -22.76
C SER A 451 16.19 5.27 -24.21
N TRP A 452 17.42 5.73 -24.44
CA TRP A 452 17.95 5.91 -25.81
C TRP A 452 18.38 4.57 -26.43
N ASN A 453 18.99 3.71 -25.61
CA ASN A 453 19.44 2.38 -26.01
C ASN A 453 19.52 1.50 -24.75
N ASP A 454 20.06 0.29 -24.86
CA ASP A 454 20.10 -0.66 -23.74
C ASP A 454 21.09 -0.25 -22.64
N ASN A 455 22.01 0.62 -22.97
CA ASN A 455 23.07 1.06 -22.06
C ASN A 455 22.92 2.51 -21.58
N THR A 456 21.91 3.25 -22.08
CA THR A 456 21.81 4.69 -21.79
C THR A 456 20.37 5.12 -21.59
N TYR A 457 20.07 5.76 -20.46
CA TYR A 457 18.79 6.42 -20.26
C TYR A 457 18.97 7.81 -19.63
N LEU A 458 18.02 8.67 -19.95
CA LEU A 458 17.85 9.99 -19.35
C LEU A 458 16.70 9.93 -18.36
N ARG A 459 16.88 10.52 -17.20
CA ARG A 459 15.77 10.77 -16.27
C ARG A 459 15.78 12.23 -15.84
N SER A 460 14.61 12.87 -15.94
CA SER A 460 14.40 14.26 -15.54
C SER A 460 13.21 14.32 -14.61
N ASN A 461 13.36 15.04 -13.50
CA ASN A 461 12.29 15.27 -12.53
C ASN A 461 12.17 16.77 -12.32
N ILE A 462 10.94 17.26 -12.31
CA ILE A 462 10.61 18.62 -11.88
C ILE A 462 9.54 18.52 -10.82
N GLY A 463 9.68 19.29 -9.75
CA GLY A 463 8.70 19.29 -8.69
C GLY A 463 8.66 20.56 -7.89
N ILE A 464 7.49 20.82 -7.32
CA ILE A 464 7.27 21.92 -6.37
C ILE A 464 6.87 21.27 -5.05
N THR A 465 7.52 21.69 -3.97
CA THR A 465 7.17 21.27 -2.63
C THR A 465 6.75 22.48 -1.81
N PHE A 466 5.85 22.27 -0.87
CA PHE A 466 5.40 23.34 0.02
C PHE A 466 5.26 22.81 1.44
N SER A 467 5.50 23.71 2.40
CA SER A 467 5.32 23.47 3.82
C SER A 467 4.84 24.77 4.46
N GLY A 468 3.77 24.69 5.25
CA GLY A 468 3.22 25.85 5.94
C GLY A 468 2.77 25.46 7.36
N THR A 469 3.04 26.36 8.30
CA THR A 469 2.60 26.22 9.69
C THR A 469 2.01 27.54 10.12
N LYS A 470 0.84 27.50 10.77
CA LYS A 470 0.27 28.61 11.50
C LYS A 470 -0.09 28.08 12.89
N ALA A 471 0.50 28.66 13.93
CA ALA A 471 0.25 28.22 15.30
C ALA A 471 0.03 29.43 16.20
N GLU A 472 -0.93 29.27 17.11
CA GLU A 472 -1.29 30.28 18.11
C GLU A 472 -1.38 29.59 19.47
N ASN A 473 -0.65 30.09 20.44
CA ASN A 473 -0.65 29.59 21.80
C ASN A 473 -1.07 30.71 22.77
N HIS A 474 -2.01 30.36 23.64
CA HIS A 474 -2.49 31.25 24.71
C HIS A 474 -2.47 30.50 26.05
N ILE A 475 -2.33 31.23 27.13
CA ILE A 475 -2.47 30.72 28.48
C ILE A 475 -3.61 31.47 29.15
N TYR A 476 -4.40 30.79 29.95
CA TYR A 476 -5.44 31.40 30.75
C TYR A 476 -4.96 31.57 32.19
N ASP A 477 -5.26 32.76 32.78
CA ASP A 477 -5.01 32.94 34.19
C ASP A 477 -6.21 32.41 35.03
N ASN A 478 -6.10 32.52 36.34
CA ASN A 478 -7.14 31.99 37.25
C ASN A 478 -8.48 32.76 37.15
N GLU A 479 -8.50 33.91 36.49
CA GLU A 479 -9.68 34.70 36.23
C GLU A 479 -10.27 34.45 34.82
N LEU A 480 -9.70 33.45 34.11
CA LEU A 480 -10.05 33.08 32.74
C LEU A 480 -9.76 34.18 31.70
N ASN A 481 -8.82 35.08 32.00
CA ASN A 481 -8.34 36.01 30.99
C ASN A 481 -7.38 35.30 30.03
N ARG A 482 -7.61 35.46 28.75
CA ARG A 482 -6.81 34.84 27.68
C ARG A 482 -5.56 35.69 27.38
N ILE A 483 -4.40 35.14 27.68
CA ILE A 483 -3.10 35.80 27.53
C ILE A 483 -2.35 35.20 26.37
N PRO A 484 -2.00 35.94 25.31
CA PRO A 484 -1.23 35.41 24.22
C PRO A 484 0.20 35.10 24.68
N VAL A 485 0.76 33.98 24.19
CA VAL A 485 2.10 33.54 24.52
C VAL A 485 3.00 33.49 23.29
N ALA A 486 2.51 32.91 22.21
CA ALA A 486 3.32 32.77 21.01
C ALA A 486 2.45 32.67 19.75
N PHE A 487 2.95 33.24 18.69
CA PHE A 487 2.41 33.08 17.34
C PHE A 487 3.55 32.65 16.41
N ALA A 488 3.27 31.69 15.56
CA ALA A 488 4.21 31.24 14.55
C ALA A 488 3.51 31.13 13.20
N THR A 489 4.10 31.72 12.19
CA THR A 489 3.67 31.51 10.80
C THR A 489 4.91 31.22 9.97
N LYS A 490 4.88 30.11 9.28
CA LYS A 490 5.96 29.70 8.38
C LYS A 490 5.36 29.27 7.04
N HIS A 491 5.98 29.69 5.97
CA HIS A 491 5.67 29.20 4.63
C HIS A 491 6.97 28.96 3.89
N GLU A 492 7.06 27.82 3.29
CA GLU A 492 8.22 27.43 2.50
C GLU A 492 7.73 26.80 1.20
N THR A 493 8.33 27.19 0.10
CA THR A 493 8.03 26.61 -1.22
C THR A 493 9.36 26.42 -1.96
N ASN A 494 9.56 25.23 -2.49
CA ASN A 494 10.77 24.90 -3.23
C ASN A 494 10.41 24.39 -4.63
N LEU A 495 11.06 24.95 -5.64
CA LEU A 495 11.04 24.41 -7.00
C LEU A 495 12.33 23.62 -7.19
N GLN A 496 12.22 22.40 -7.68
CA GLN A 496 13.36 21.53 -7.91
C GLN A 496 13.35 20.96 -9.32
N ILE A 497 14.53 20.94 -9.94
CA ILE A 497 14.74 20.31 -11.25
C ILE A 497 15.98 19.42 -11.13
N ASN A 498 15.80 18.13 -11.39
CA ASN A 498 16.89 17.15 -11.33
C ASN A 498 16.91 16.37 -12.64
N THR A 499 18.05 16.38 -13.33
CA THR A 499 18.18 15.65 -14.60
C THR A 499 19.51 14.89 -14.58
N PHE A 500 19.48 13.62 -14.95
CA PHE A 500 20.69 12.84 -15.08
C PHE A 500 20.64 11.87 -16.26
N ILE A 501 21.82 11.59 -16.78
CA ILE A 501 22.04 10.53 -17.76
C ILE A 501 22.79 9.40 -17.06
N ASN A 502 22.26 8.20 -17.19
CA ASN A 502 22.92 6.99 -16.73
C ASN A 502 23.44 6.24 -17.95
N LYS A 503 24.74 5.94 -17.98
CA LYS A 503 25.37 5.26 -19.11
C LYS A 503 26.30 4.13 -18.64
N ARG A 504 26.08 2.95 -19.17
CA ARG A 504 26.95 1.80 -19.00
C ARG A 504 27.88 1.73 -20.22
N PHE A 505 29.16 1.82 -19.99
CA PHE A 505 30.20 1.74 -21.05
C PHE A 505 30.56 0.27 -21.33
N ASN A 506 30.63 -0.53 -20.27
CA ASN A 506 30.94 -1.96 -20.35
C ASN A 506 30.51 -2.63 -19.03
N ALA A 507 30.83 -3.91 -18.85
CA ALA A 507 30.45 -4.70 -17.68
C ALA A 507 30.95 -4.09 -16.34
N PHE A 508 32.05 -3.37 -16.38
CA PHE A 508 32.70 -2.87 -15.17
C PHE A 508 32.54 -1.35 -14.95
N HIS A 509 32.08 -0.62 -15.96
CA HIS A 509 32.04 0.84 -15.92
C HIS A 509 30.63 1.37 -16.22
N THR A 510 29.99 1.89 -15.19
CA THR A 510 28.72 2.63 -15.29
C THR A 510 28.93 4.01 -14.71
N ASN A 511 28.41 5.01 -15.39
CA ASN A 511 28.50 6.41 -14.97
C ASN A 511 27.10 7.02 -14.89
N ARG A 512 26.88 7.83 -13.88
CA ARG A 512 25.68 8.68 -13.77
C ARG A 512 26.17 10.12 -13.63
N THR A 513 25.77 10.97 -14.56
CA THR A 513 26.08 12.39 -14.58
C THR A 513 24.79 13.19 -14.63
N GLY A 514 24.69 14.21 -13.80
CA GLY A 514 23.46 15.00 -13.76
C GLY A 514 23.64 16.38 -13.17
N ILE A 515 22.55 17.12 -13.22
CA ILE A 515 22.44 18.48 -12.67
C ILE A 515 21.20 18.52 -11.78
N SER A 516 21.36 19.14 -10.62
CA SER A 516 20.26 19.41 -9.69
C SER A 516 20.19 20.91 -9.44
N TYR A 517 18.99 21.47 -9.49
CA TYR A 517 18.72 22.88 -9.21
C TYR A 517 17.54 22.95 -8.24
N THR A 518 17.75 23.80 -7.22
CA THR A 518 16.68 24.01 -6.23
C THR A 518 16.53 25.49 -5.94
N UNK A 519 15.39 25.98 -5.81
CA UNK A 519 15.01 27.31 -5.46
C UNK A 519 14.16 27.23 -4.22
N UNK A 520 14.43 27.97 -3.13
CA UNK A 520 13.66 27.99 -1.97
C UNK A 520 13.11 29.33 -1.72
N UNK A 521 11.94 29.43 -1.29
CA UNK A 521 11.28 30.59 -0.77
C UNK A 521 10.84 30.24 0.63
N UNK A 522 11.22 30.92 1.57
CA UNK A 522 10.82 30.74 2.88
C UNK A 522 10.38 32.02 3.44
N UNK A 523 9.34 32.04 4.18
CA UNK A 523 8.84 33.12 4.96
C UNK A 523 8.59 32.59 6.34
N UNK A 524 8.99 33.22 7.27
CA UNK A 524 8.80 32.84 8.60
C UNK A 524 8.57 34.03 9.43
N UNK A 525 7.65 34.05 10.22
CA UNK A 525 7.34 35.01 11.11
C UNK A 525 7.13 34.38 12.43
N TYR A 526 7.71 34.86 13.49
CA TYR A 526 7.57 34.47 14.89
C TYR A 526 7.36 35.71 15.75
N SER A 527 6.41 35.60 16.66
CA SER A 527 6.25 36.59 17.74
C SER A 527 6.07 35.81 19.05
N MET A 528 6.88 36.16 20.02
CA MET A 528 6.68 35.72 21.41
C MET A 528 6.37 37.00 22.20
N ILE A 529 5.33 36.96 23.05
CA ILE A 529 4.83 38.11 23.80
C ILE A 529 5.10 37.89 25.29
#